data_ed6a2fa89371511ab66bc54494d8cd13
#
_entry.id   ed6a2fa89371511ab66bc54494d8cd13
#
_cell.length_a   1.000
_cell.length_b   1.000
_cell.length_c   1.000
_cell.angle_alpha   90.00
_cell.angle_beta   90.00
_cell.angle_gamma   90.00
#
_symmetry.space_group_name_H-M   'P 1'
#
loop_
_entity.id
_entity.type
_entity.pdbx_description
1 polymer ?
#
loop_
_entity_poly.entity_id
_entity_poly.type
_entity_poly.pdbx_seq_one_letter_code
_entity_poly.pdbx_strand_id
1 'polypeptide(L)'
;MAISGIGGLGHIAVQYARAMGLRVVAIDIDDSKLARATRLGAEVAVNARTSDVVAEVQKATGGVHGVLVTAVHPQAIGLTRRGGTIVFNGLPPGDFPAPIFDIVLKGLTIRGSIVGTRQDMAEALDFDARGLIHPTVASAGLDDINDVFDRMERARSTAASSSTTEMLEGRGLRRVGVTPRGFVTRGRCECR
;
A
#
# COMPACT_ATOMS: atom_id res chain seq x y z
N MET A 1 5.56 8.98 9.27
CA MET A 1 4.67 7.84 9.57
C MET A 1 5.37 6.53 9.27
N ALA A 2 4.95 5.41 9.88
CA ALA A 2 5.43 4.08 9.49
C ALA A 2 4.40 3.36 8.62
N ILE A 3 4.89 2.56 7.67
CA ILE A 3 4.08 1.67 6.83
C ILE A 3 4.61 0.26 7.04
N SER A 4 3.78 -0.60 7.62
CA SER A 4 4.09 -1.99 7.89
C SER A 4 3.52 -2.89 6.79
N GLY A 5 4.42 -3.59 6.10
CA GLY A 5 4.12 -4.37 4.91
C GLY A 5 4.26 -3.57 3.62
N ILE A 6 5.32 -3.84 2.84
CA ILE A 6 5.61 -3.15 1.57
C ILE A 6 5.21 -4.06 0.39
N GLY A 7 4.01 -4.56 0.44
CA GLY A 7 3.37 -5.33 -0.64
C GLY A 7 2.65 -4.44 -1.67
N GLY A 8 1.58 -4.97 -2.26
CA GLY A 8 0.75 -4.27 -3.25
C GLY A 8 0.18 -2.95 -2.74
N LEU A 9 -0.31 -2.92 -1.50
CA LEU A 9 -0.81 -1.69 -0.87
C LEU A 9 0.34 -0.81 -0.34
N GLY A 10 1.30 -1.40 0.36
CA GLY A 10 2.33 -0.65 1.07
C GLY A 10 3.25 0.15 0.15
N HIS A 11 3.63 -0.37 -1.02
CA HIS A 11 4.50 0.37 -1.94
C HIS A 11 3.81 1.61 -2.55
N ILE A 12 2.48 1.56 -2.71
CA ILE A 12 1.67 2.70 -3.13
C ILE A 12 1.52 3.68 -1.96
N ALA A 13 1.26 3.17 -0.75
CA ALA A 13 1.14 3.98 0.46
C ALA A 13 2.40 4.80 0.76
N VAL A 14 3.60 4.27 0.50
CA VAL A 14 4.86 5.03 0.60
C VAL A 14 4.82 6.27 -0.30
N GLN A 15 4.36 6.12 -1.54
CA GLN A 15 4.30 7.22 -2.50
C GLN A 15 3.25 8.27 -2.10
N TYR A 16 2.04 7.84 -1.69
CA TYR A 16 1.02 8.76 -1.18
C TYR A 16 1.54 9.54 0.03
N ALA A 17 2.13 8.86 1.00
CA ALA A 17 2.67 9.51 2.19
C ALA A 17 3.73 10.56 1.83
N ARG A 18 4.62 10.24 0.89
CA ARG A 18 5.62 11.18 0.37
C ARG A 18 4.99 12.36 -0.38
N ALA A 19 4.02 12.10 -1.25
CA ALA A 19 3.31 13.14 -1.99
C ALA A 19 2.54 14.10 -1.06
N MET A 20 2.08 13.59 0.09
CA MET A 20 1.45 14.39 1.16
C MET A 20 2.48 15.09 2.08
N GLY A 21 3.77 15.02 1.79
CA GLY A 21 4.83 15.68 2.58
C GLY A 21 5.23 14.95 3.87
N LEU A 22 4.84 13.68 4.03
CA LEU A 22 5.16 12.92 5.23
C LEU A 22 6.53 12.25 5.11
N ARG A 23 7.26 12.19 6.23
CA ARG A 23 8.46 11.34 6.37
C ARG A 23 8.01 9.89 6.59
N VAL A 24 8.58 8.95 5.83
CA VAL A 24 8.14 7.56 5.79
C VAL A 24 9.19 6.62 6.35
N VAL A 25 8.77 5.78 7.29
CA VAL A 25 9.48 4.58 7.74
C VAL A 25 8.82 3.37 7.10
N ALA A 26 9.55 2.59 6.31
CA ALA A 26 9.08 1.34 5.72
C ALA A 26 9.50 0.15 6.57
N ILE A 27 8.58 -0.76 6.83
CA ILE A 27 8.81 -1.97 7.63
C ILE A 27 8.33 -3.18 6.82
N ASP A 28 9.21 -4.14 6.59
CA ASP A 28 8.90 -5.42 5.94
C ASP A 28 9.90 -6.49 6.42
N ILE A 29 9.66 -7.74 6.05
CA ILE A 29 10.56 -8.87 6.32
C ILE A 29 11.48 -9.20 5.13
N ASP A 30 11.30 -8.52 4.00
CA ASP A 30 11.98 -8.76 2.72
C ASP A 30 12.80 -7.54 2.32
N ASP A 31 14.13 -7.73 2.24
CA ASP A 31 15.07 -6.66 1.89
C ASP A 31 14.85 -6.10 0.49
N SER A 32 14.35 -6.90 -0.46
CA SER A 32 14.06 -6.42 -1.82
C SER A 32 12.90 -5.42 -1.84
N LYS A 33 11.88 -5.66 -0.99
CA LYS A 33 10.76 -4.75 -0.78
C LYS A 33 11.20 -3.47 -0.07
N LEU A 34 12.07 -3.59 0.93
CA LEU A 34 12.65 -2.45 1.64
C LEU A 34 13.49 -1.58 0.72
N ALA A 35 14.34 -2.19 -0.12
CA ALA A 35 15.10 -1.47 -1.15
C ALA A 35 14.18 -0.75 -2.15
N ARG A 36 13.04 -1.37 -2.51
CA ARG A 36 12.01 -0.70 -3.33
C ARG A 36 11.38 0.48 -2.58
N ALA A 37 11.00 0.31 -1.32
CA ALA A 37 10.44 1.40 -0.52
C ALA A 37 11.38 2.61 -0.43
N THR A 38 12.67 2.38 -0.28
CA THR A 38 13.69 3.44 -0.27
C THR A 38 13.73 4.18 -1.61
N ARG A 39 13.69 3.46 -2.74
CA ARG A 39 13.61 4.10 -4.08
C ARG A 39 12.32 4.91 -4.26
N LEU A 40 11.23 4.51 -3.63
CA LEU A 40 9.94 5.22 -3.64
C LEU A 40 9.87 6.37 -2.63
N GLY A 41 10.95 6.60 -1.86
CA GLY A 41 11.09 7.74 -0.98
C GLY A 41 10.91 7.47 0.51
N ALA A 42 10.94 6.21 0.96
CA ALA A 42 11.05 5.93 2.39
C ALA A 42 12.42 6.38 2.91
N GLU A 43 12.44 7.15 3.99
CA GLU A 43 13.68 7.67 4.60
C GLU A 43 14.37 6.64 5.48
N VAL A 44 13.59 5.76 6.10
CA VAL A 44 14.07 4.68 6.96
C VAL A 44 13.45 3.38 6.49
N ALA A 45 14.24 2.33 6.39
CA ALA A 45 13.79 0.98 6.05
C ALA A 45 14.26 0.02 7.14
N VAL A 46 13.35 -0.74 7.73
CA VAL A 46 13.64 -1.66 8.84
C VAL A 46 13.15 -3.06 8.50
N ASN A 47 14.07 -4.03 8.56
CA ASN A 47 13.73 -5.43 8.37
C ASN A 47 13.27 -6.05 9.69
N ALA A 48 11.97 -6.39 9.76
CA ALA A 48 11.34 -6.94 10.97
C ALA A 48 11.76 -8.37 11.30
N ARG A 49 12.48 -9.05 10.40
CA ARG A 49 13.01 -10.40 10.65
C ARG A 49 14.36 -10.36 11.36
N THR A 50 15.15 -9.31 11.10
CA THR A 50 16.56 -9.25 11.52
C THR A 50 16.82 -8.18 12.58
N SER A 51 15.84 -7.29 12.84
CA SER A 51 16.02 -6.14 13.74
C SER A 51 14.89 -6.03 14.75
N ASP A 52 15.17 -5.43 15.90
CA ASP A 52 14.13 -4.91 16.79
C ASP A 52 13.54 -3.63 16.17
N VAL A 53 12.37 -3.78 15.56
CA VAL A 53 11.72 -2.69 14.82
C VAL A 53 11.39 -1.51 15.73
N VAL A 54 10.97 -1.76 16.98
CA VAL A 54 10.63 -0.68 17.92
C VAL A 54 11.87 0.13 18.26
N ALA A 55 12.96 -0.55 18.62
CA ALA A 55 14.21 0.12 18.94
C ALA A 55 14.76 0.93 17.77
N GLU A 56 14.78 0.36 16.56
CA GLU A 56 15.29 1.06 15.36
C GLU A 56 14.42 2.27 14.98
N VAL A 57 13.10 2.13 15.01
CA VAL A 57 12.20 3.25 14.70
C VAL A 57 12.26 4.33 15.77
N GLN A 58 12.31 3.96 17.04
CA GLN A 58 12.46 4.93 18.15
C GLN A 58 13.78 5.68 18.04
N LYS A 59 14.88 4.99 17.76
CA LYS A 59 16.20 5.62 17.55
C LYS A 59 16.21 6.58 16.37
N ALA A 60 15.60 6.20 15.25
CA ALA A 60 15.59 7.01 14.03
C ALA A 60 14.63 8.20 14.08
N THR A 61 13.52 8.11 14.85
CA THR A 61 12.42 9.08 14.75
C THR A 61 11.87 9.59 16.08
N GLY A 62 12.23 8.99 17.20
CA GLY A 62 11.59 9.24 18.50
C GLY A 62 10.14 8.73 18.58
N GLY A 63 9.76 7.81 17.68
CA GLY A 63 8.40 7.31 17.49
C GLY A 63 7.63 8.04 16.39
N VAL A 64 6.70 7.35 15.77
CA VAL A 64 5.94 7.85 14.61
C VAL A 64 4.56 8.40 15.01
N HIS A 65 4.07 9.40 14.26
CA HIS A 65 2.74 9.99 14.49
C HIS A 65 1.61 9.08 14.02
N GLY A 66 1.89 8.25 13.01
CA GLY A 66 0.91 7.32 12.46
C GLY A 66 1.57 6.04 11.97
N VAL A 67 0.84 4.94 12.08
CA VAL A 67 1.23 3.63 11.55
C VAL A 67 0.11 3.13 10.65
N LEU A 68 0.42 2.83 9.40
CA LEU A 68 -0.46 2.10 8.49
C LEU A 68 -0.04 0.63 8.48
N VAL A 69 -0.95 -0.25 8.88
CA VAL A 69 -0.73 -1.69 8.96
C VAL A 69 -1.39 -2.37 7.76
N THR A 70 -0.60 -2.74 6.76
CA THR A 70 -1.05 -3.51 5.58
C THR A 70 -0.66 -4.99 5.68
N ALA A 71 0.28 -5.32 6.57
CA ALA A 71 0.64 -6.67 6.99
C ALA A 71 0.73 -6.70 8.50
N VAL A 72 0.43 -7.86 9.11
CA VAL A 72 0.42 -7.99 10.59
C VAL A 72 1.75 -7.56 11.18
N HIS A 73 1.68 -6.58 12.07
CA HIS A 73 2.82 -6.18 12.86
C HIS A 73 2.41 -5.98 14.32
N PRO A 74 2.66 -6.95 15.21
CA PRO A 74 2.23 -6.88 16.61
C PRO A 74 2.78 -5.67 17.37
N GLN A 75 3.89 -5.10 16.90
CA GLN A 75 4.62 -4.03 17.57
C GLN A 75 4.16 -2.61 17.17
N ALA A 76 3.07 -2.47 16.39
CA ALA A 76 2.60 -1.15 15.93
C ALA A 76 2.39 -0.15 17.07
N ILE A 77 1.92 -0.62 18.23
CA ILE A 77 1.73 0.21 19.45
C ILE A 77 3.07 0.74 19.98
N GLY A 78 4.12 -0.09 19.96
CA GLY A 78 5.48 0.28 20.39
C GLY A 78 6.11 1.35 19.50
N LEU A 79 5.80 1.33 18.19
CA LEU A 79 6.30 2.31 17.22
C LEU A 79 5.69 3.68 17.40
N THR A 80 4.44 3.73 17.90
CA THR A 80 3.61 4.93 17.89
C THR A 80 3.94 5.81 19.10
N ARG A 81 4.15 7.10 18.84
CA ARG A 81 4.33 8.12 19.88
C ARG A 81 3.01 8.48 20.55
N ARG A 82 3.08 9.25 21.66
CA ARG A 82 1.89 9.76 22.33
C ARG A 82 1.00 10.58 21.38
N GLY A 83 -0.32 10.37 21.49
CA GLY A 83 -1.33 10.99 20.64
C GLY A 83 -1.32 10.49 19.19
N GLY A 84 -0.56 9.44 18.87
CA GLY A 84 -0.48 8.91 17.51
C GLY A 84 -1.65 8.02 17.13
N THR A 85 -1.75 7.72 15.83
CA THR A 85 -2.84 6.94 15.24
C THR A 85 -2.30 5.67 14.56
N ILE A 86 -2.96 4.54 14.80
CA ILE A 86 -2.70 3.26 14.13
C ILE A 86 -3.91 2.94 13.26
N VAL A 87 -3.67 2.67 11.99
CA VAL A 87 -4.71 2.30 11.02
C VAL A 87 -4.47 0.89 10.52
N PHE A 88 -5.41 -0.01 10.75
CA PHE A 88 -5.42 -1.35 10.19
C PHE A 88 -6.16 -1.35 8.86
N ASN A 89 -5.47 -1.73 7.79
CA ASN A 89 -6.01 -1.86 6.44
C ASN A 89 -5.89 -3.31 5.93
N GLY A 90 -4.87 -4.05 6.36
CA GLY A 90 -4.76 -5.48 6.08
C GLY A 90 -5.74 -6.30 6.94
N LEU A 91 -6.22 -7.42 6.39
CA LEU A 91 -7.14 -8.36 7.06
C LEU A 91 -6.47 -9.73 7.26
N PRO A 92 -5.45 -9.83 8.11
CA PRO A 92 -4.85 -11.11 8.45
C PRO A 92 -5.80 -11.93 9.32
N PRO A 93 -5.71 -13.26 9.30
CA PRO A 93 -6.41 -14.07 10.27
C PRO A 93 -5.80 -13.90 11.68
N GLY A 94 -6.64 -14.00 12.71
CA GLY A 94 -6.25 -13.92 14.12
C GLY A 94 -6.45 -12.55 14.75
N ASP A 95 -6.02 -12.44 16.00
CA ASP A 95 -6.21 -11.27 16.83
C ASP A 95 -4.95 -10.39 16.87
N PHE A 96 -5.16 -9.10 17.06
CA PHE A 96 -4.08 -8.15 17.34
C PHE A 96 -3.98 -7.94 18.86
N PRO A 97 -2.81 -8.17 19.49
CA PRO A 97 -2.63 -7.91 20.90
C PRO A 97 -2.70 -6.42 21.20
N ALA A 98 -3.64 -6.01 22.04
CA ALA A 98 -3.87 -4.63 22.40
C ALA A 98 -3.51 -4.38 23.88
N PRO A 99 -2.25 -4.04 24.24
CA PRO A 99 -1.84 -3.73 25.59
C PRO A 99 -2.53 -2.43 26.04
N ILE A 100 -3.55 -2.57 26.86
CA ILE A 100 -4.43 -1.47 27.31
C ILE A 100 -3.61 -0.38 27.99
N PHE A 101 -2.64 -0.77 28.82
CA PHE A 101 -1.79 0.18 29.55
C PHE A 101 -1.08 1.16 28.59
N ASP A 102 -0.43 0.63 27.54
CA ASP A 102 0.28 1.47 26.56
C ASP A 102 -0.67 2.35 25.75
N ILE A 103 -1.84 1.81 25.37
CA ILE A 103 -2.85 2.55 24.62
C ILE A 103 -3.35 3.75 25.43
N VAL A 104 -3.67 3.52 26.72
CA VAL A 104 -4.18 4.58 27.62
C VAL A 104 -3.11 5.61 27.90
N LEU A 105 -1.90 5.19 28.31
CA LEU A 105 -0.83 6.12 28.68
C LEU A 105 -0.34 6.96 27.49
N LYS A 106 -0.34 6.38 26.29
CA LYS A 106 0.04 7.11 25.08
C LYS A 106 -1.11 7.90 24.47
N GLY A 107 -2.36 7.66 24.89
CA GLY A 107 -3.55 8.29 24.29
C GLY A 107 -3.68 7.96 22.81
N LEU A 108 -3.54 6.68 22.42
CA LEU A 108 -3.51 6.25 21.04
C LEU A 108 -4.92 6.19 20.44
N THR A 109 -5.02 6.52 19.15
CA THR A 109 -6.18 6.22 18.31
C THR A 109 -5.91 4.97 17.49
N ILE A 110 -6.82 3.99 17.55
CA ILE A 110 -6.77 2.77 16.73
C ILE A 110 -7.99 2.74 15.85
N ARG A 111 -7.79 2.60 14.53
CA ARG A 111 -8.85 2.61 13.52
C ARG A 111 -8.72 1.45 12.54
N GLY A 112 -9.85 0.92 12.09
CA GLY A 112 -9.94 0.12 10.88
C GLY A 112 -10.14 1.02 9.65
N SER A 113 -9.65 0.57 8.49
CA SER A 113 -9.92 1.18 7.20
C SER A 113 -10.25 0.06 6.20
N ILE A 114 -11.46 0.08 5.67
CA ILE A 114 -11.92 -0.90 4.69
C ILE A 114 -12.19 -0.20 3.36
N VAL A 115 -11.54 -0.71 2.29
CA VAL A 115 -11.67 -0.19 0.91
C VAL A 115 -11.70 1.33 0.85
N GLY A 116 -12.61 1.93 0.11
CA GLY A 116 -12.78 3.38 0.00
C GLY A 116 -14.11 3.73 -0.66
N THR A 117 -14.44 5.01 -0.64
CA THR A 117 -15.59 5.60 -1.32
C THR A 117 -15.24 5.96 -2.75
N ARG A 118 -16.24 6.38 -3.52
CA ARG A 118 -16.01 6.97 -4.86
C ARG A 118 -15.20 8.26 -4.78
N GLN A 119 -15.31 9.01 -3.70
CA GLN A 119 -14.51 10.21 -3.48
C GLN A 119 -13.04 9.85 -3.27
N ASP A 120 -12.74 8.86 -2.43
CA ASP A 120 -11.37 8.39 -2.21
C ASP A 120 -10.73 7.90 -3.51
N MET A 121 -11.51 7.21 -4.39
CA MET A 121 -11.04 6.79 -5.70
C MET A 121 -10.71 7.99 -6.60
N ALA A 122 -11.57 9.01 -6.63
CA ALA A 122 -11.33 10.21 -7.43
C ALA A 122 -10.06 10.95 -6.97
N GLU A 123 -9.87 11.08 -5.67
CA GLU A 123 -8.68 11.69 -5.08
C GLU A 123 -7.41 10.87 -5.36
N ALA A 124 -7.51 9.54 -5.27
CA ALA A 124 -6.40 8.63 -5.59
C ALA A 124 -5.96 8.78 -7.06
N LEU A 125 -6.92 8.85 -7.99
CA LEU A 125 -6.65 9.04 -9.42
C LEU A 125 -6.08 10.44 -9.74
N ASP A 126 -6.43 11.47 -8.96
CA ASP A 126 -5.80 12.80 -9.09
C ASP A 126 -4.31 12.76 -8.79
N PHE A 127 -3.90 12.04 -7.75
CA PHE A 127 -2.48 11.84 -7.45
C PHE A 127 -1.74 11.13 -8.60
N ASP A 128 -2.34 10.11 -9.21
CA ASP A 128 -1.79 9.40 -10.36
C ASP A 128 -1.71 10.32 -11.58
N ALA A 129 -2.79 11.06 -11.89
CA ALA A 129 -2.84 12.00 -13.00
C ALA A 129 -1.80 13.12 -12.90
N ARG A 130 -1.38 13.48 -11.69
CA ARG A 130 -0.30 14.42 -11.41
C ARG A 130 1.09 13.78 -11.47
N GLY A 131 1.18 12.49 -11.77
CA GLY A 131 2.44 11.75 -11.86
C GLY A 131 3.14 11.53 -10.50
N LEU A 132 2.39 11.56 -9.40
CA LEU A 132 2.94 11.41 -8.05
C LEU A 132 2.96 9.96 -7.58
N ILE A 133 2.19 9.09 -8.24
CA ILE A 133 2.04 7.68 -7.89
C ILE A 133 2.34 6.82 -9.11
N HIS A 134 3.16 5.80 -8.92
CA HIS A 134 3.53 4.86 -9.97
C HIS A 134 3.35 3.43 -9.45
N PRO A 135 2.17 2.82 -9.66
CA PRO A 135 1.93 1.45 -9.23
C PRO A 135 2.84 0.48 -10.02
N THR A 136 3.44 -0.47 -9.30
CA THR A 136 4.15 -1.57 -9.93
C THR A 136 3.15 -2.66 -10.28
N VAL A 137 2.90 -2.86 -11.56
CA VAL A 137 1.93 -3.83 -12.07
C VAL A 137 2.61 -4.86 -12.97
N ALA A 138 2.04 -6.05 -13.03
CA ALA A 138 2.40 -7.09 -14.00
C ALA A 138 1.13 -7.54 -14.71
N SER A 139 1.20 -7.73 -16.03
CA SER A 139 0.09 -8.25 -16.82
C SER A 139 0.14 -9.78 -16.89
N ALA A 140 -1.02 -10.42 -16.85
CA ALA A 140 -1.17 -11.85 -17.06
C ALA A 140 -2.43 -12.11 -17.91
N GLY A 141 -2.43 -13.19 -18.69
CA GLY A 141 -3.61 -13.64 -19.42
C GLY A 141 -4.69 -14.16 -18.48
N LEU A 142 -5.93 -14.20 -18.95
CA LEU A 142 -7.03 -14.75 -18.15
C LEU A 142 -6.83 -16.25 -17.87
N ASP A 143 -6.22 -16.97 -18.79
CA ASP A 143 -5.93 -18.42 -18.65
C ASP A 143 -4.86 -18.68 -17.57
N ASP A 144 -4.05 -17.69 -17.24
CA ASP A 144 -2.99 -17.78 -16.21
C ASP A 144 -3.50 -17.47 -14.79
N ILE A 145 -4.80 -17.25 -14.59
CA ILE A 145 -5.37 -16.74 -13.32
C ILE A 145 -5.02 -17.66 -12.14
N ASN A 146 -5.06 -18.98 -12.34
CA ASN A 146 -4.75 -19.95 -11.29
C ASN A 146 -3.26 -19.90 -10.91
N ASP A 147 -2.38 -19.75 -11.89
CA ASP A 147 -0.93 -19.58 -11.65
C ASP A 147 -0.64 -18.26 -10.91
N VAL A 148 -1.43 -17.21 -11.17
CA VAL A 148 -1.35 -15.94 -10.44
C VAL A 148 -1.74 -16.16 -8.98
N PHE A 149 -2.86 -16.85 -8.70
CA PHE A 149 -3.27 -17.18 -7.34
C PHE A 149 -2.24 -18.04 -6.61
N ASP A 150 -1.73 -19.08 -7.25
CA ASP A 150 -0.67 -19.93 -6.68
C ASP A 150 0.59 -19.15 -6.34
N ARG A 151 1.00 -18.21 -7.20
CA ARG A 151 2.11 -17.30 -6.91
C ARG A 151 1.80 -16.38 -5.75
N MET A 152 0.58 -15.84 -5.66
CA MET A 152 0.16 -15.00 -4.53
C MET A 152 0.14 -15.77 -3.22
N GLU A 153 -0.29 -17.02 -3.21
CA GLU A 153 -0.25 -17.88 -2.02
C GLU A 153 1.18 -18.20 -1.58
N ARG A 154 2.04 -18.58 -2.53
CA ARG A 154 3.47 -18.80 -2.27
C ARG A 154 4.20 -17.52 -1.87
N ALA A 155 3.81 -16.39 -2.44
CA ALA A 155 4.32 -15.06 -2.13
C ALA A 155 3.65 -14.43 -0.89
N ARG A 156 2.90 -15.16 -0.09
CA ARG A 156 2.55 -14.75 1.28
C ARG A 156 3.79 -14.46 2.12
N SER A 157 4.96 -14.92 1.66
CA SER A 157 6.28 -14.48 2.15
C SER A 157 6.93 -13.39 1.29
N THR A 158 6.50 -13.13 0.05
CA THR A 158 7.15 -12.18 -0.88
C THR A 158 6.12 -11.51 -1.79
N ALA A 159 6.00 -10.20 -1.68
CA ALA A 159 5.34 -9.22 -2.57
C ALA A 159 4.07 -9.65 -3.33
N ALA A 160 2.93 -9.08 -2.97
CA ALA A 160 1.81 -9.01 -3.89
C ALA A 160 2.22 -8.19 -5.13
N SER A 161 2.45 -8.84 -6.26
CA SER A 161 2.38 -8.19 -7.54
C SER A 161 0.90 -7.96 -7.83
N SER A 162 0.46 -6.70 -7.98
CA SER A 162 -0.85 -6.43 -8.54
C SER A 162 -0.81 -6.85 -10.00
N SER A 163 -1.56 -7.88 -10.36
CA SER A 163 -1.75 -8.27 -11.75
C SER A 163 -2.91 -7.48 -12.32
N THR A 164 -2.66 -6.74 -13.38
CA THR A 164 -3.73 -6.20 -14.22
C THR A 164 -4.05 -7.27 -15.26
N THR A 165 -5.29 -7.74 -15.27
CA THR A 165 -5.77 -8.63 -16.32
C THR A 165 -6.04 -7.77 -17.55
N GLU A 166 -5.25 -7.91 -18.61
CA GLU A 166 -5.66 -7.42 -19.93
C GLU A 166 -6.84 -8.27 -20.38
N MET A 167 -8.01 -7.65 -20.48
CA MET A 167 -9.13 -8.29 -21.15
C MET A 167 -8.78 -8.46 -22.63
N LEU A 168 -8.83 -9.70 -23.07
CA LEU A 168 -8.54 -10.19 -24.42
C LEU A 168 -9.00 -9.22 -25.51
N GLU A 169 -8.09 -8.83 -26.38
CA GLU A 169 -8.39 -8.45 -27.74
C GLU A 169 -8.91 -9.68 -28.51
N GLY A 170 -10.19 -9.94 -28.31
CA GLY A 170 -10.98 -10.88 -29.10
C GLY A 170 -12.13 -10.15 -29.74
N ARG A 171 -11.90 -9.57 -30.93
CA ARG A 171 -12.88 -8.96 -31.83
C ARG A 171 -13.46 -7.59 -31.38
N GLY A 172 -12.78 -6.51 -31.72
CA GLY A 172 -13.49 -5.30 -32.15
C GLY A 172 -13.88 -4.29 -31.08
N LEU A 173 -13.13 -4.12 -30.00
CA LEU A 173 -13.30 -2.96 -29.13
C LEU A 173 -12.05 -2.06 -29.24
N ARG A 174 -12.26 -0.89 -29.85
CA ARG A 174 -11.23 0.14 -29.96
C ARG A 174 -10.85 0.65 -28.57
N ARG A 175 -9.53 0.87 -28.36
CA ARG A 175 -8.97 1.56 -27.19
C ARG A 175 -9.74 2.84 -26.90
N VAL A 176 -10.29 2.96 -25.71
CA VAL A 176 -10.70 4.24 -25.16
C VAL A 176 -9.43 4.92 -24.62
N GLY A 177 -8.84 5.78 -25.45
CA GLY A 177 -7.73 6.62 -25.01
C GLY A 177 -8.27 7.72 -24.10
N VAL A 178 -7.90 7.70 -22.83
CA VAL A 178 -8.10 8.84 -21.93
C VAL A 178 -6.96 9.82 -22.23
N THR A 179 -7.28 10.91 -22.91
CA THR A 179 -6.34 12.02 -23.07
C THR A 179 -6.35 12.91 -21.84
N PRO A 180 -5.25 13.60 -21.50
CA PRO A 180 -5.13 14.43 -20.29
C PRO A 180 -6.06 15.66 -20.21
N ARG A 181 -6.97 15.80 -21.15
CA ARG A 181 -7.95 16.89 -21.19
C ARG A 181 -9.36 16.34 -21.26
N GLY A 182 -9.85 15.67 -20.24
CA GLY A 182 -11.24 15.54 -19.81
C GLY A 182 -12.39 15.54 -20.85
N PHE A 183 -12.18 15.19 -22.11
CA PHE A 183 -13.24 15.14 -23.14
C PHE A 183 -13.40 13.72 -23.67
N VAL A 184 -14.56 13.13 -23.37
CA VAL A 184 -15.04 11.90 -23.99
C VAL A 184 -15.61 12.29 -25.37
N THR A 185 -14.88 12.00 -26.45
CA THR A 185 -15.44 12.07 -27.78
C THR A 185 -16.21 10.80 -28.11
N ARG A 186 -17.52 10.90 -28.23
CA ARG A 186 -18.37 9.82 -28.79
C ARG A 186 -18.09 9.70 -30.28
N GLY A 187 -17.35 8.68 -30.67
CA GLY A 187 -17.27 8.27 -32.08
C GLY A 187 -18.59 7.63 -32.52
N ARG A 188 -19.16 8.10 -33.62
CA ARG A 188 -20.34 7.48 -34.26
C ARG A 188 -20.00 6.08 -34.74
N CYS A 189 -20.86 5.14 -34.38
CA CYS A 189 -20.93 3.82 -35.01
C CYS A 189 -21.60 4.00 -36.39
N GLU A 190 -20.87 3.82 -37.49
CA GLU A 190 -21.47 3.54 -38.79
C GLU A 190 -21.50 2.02 -38.98
N CYS A 191 -22.71 1.47 -38.93
CA CYS A 191 -23.00 0.11 -39.41
C CYS A 191 -23.02 0.08 -40.93
N ARG A 192 -22.26 -0.79 -41.53
CA ARG A 192 -22.55 -1.47 -42.79
C ARG A 192 -22.31 -2.97 -42.65
#